data_005655013bada706418a69a112851645
#
_entry.id   005655013bada706418a69a112851645
#
_cell.length_a   1.000
_cell.length_b   1.000
_cell.length_c   1.000
_cell.angle_alpha   90.00
_cell.angle_beta   90.00
_cell.angle_gamma   90.00
#
_symmetry.space_group_name_H-M   'P 1'
#
loop_
_entity.id
_entity.type
_entity.pdbx_description
1 polymer ?
#
loop_
_entity_poly.entity_id
_entity_poly.type
_entity_poly.pdbx_seq_one_letter_code
_entity_poly.pdbx_strand_id
1 'polypeptide(L)'
;MQTNFNESQTKINLMRAFAGESQSRMRYYLAALTAQQQYLVGLERMFRFTAEQEEQHAKVFYDLLKDSAGEIITITADFPADVYTDLKQLLEASAKGEGREHSEVYPDFARIAAEEGFTDIADKFRKIADIEDSHRKRFEYYADLMKQDMLFRSDETEERWICLNCGNIHTGSEPPQNCYVCGVKQGFYVREAEAPFTDCNMLK
;
A
#
# COMPACT_ATOMS: atom_id res chain seq x y z
N MET A 1 -29.93 20.32 -6.66
CA MET A 1 -30.59 19.68 -5.49
C MET A 1 -29.74 18.50 -5.13
N GLN A 2 -29.53 18.23 -3.84
CA GLN A 2 -28.80 17.04 -3.41
C GLN A 2 -29.66 15.79 -3.65
N THR A 3 -29.08 14.75 -4.22
CA THR A 3 -29.73 13.44 -4.41
C THR A 3 -30.04 12.79 -3.06
N ASN A 4 -31.11 11.99 -2.97
CA ASN A 4 -31.35 11.16 -1.80
C ASN A 4 -30.23 10.11 -1.68
N PHE A 5 -29.52 10.09 -0.55
CA PHE A 5 -28.36 9.20 -0.35
C PHE A 5 -28.72 7.72 -0.58
N ASN A 6 -29.88 7.29 -0.13
CA ASN A 6 -30.29 5.89 -0.25
C ASN A 6 -30.54 5.42 -1.71
N GLU A 7 -30.75 6.37 -2.63
CA GLU A 7 -31.00 6.12 -4.05
C GLU A 7 -29.78 6.51 -4.91
N SER A 8 -28.69 7.00 -4.29
CA SER A 8 -27.54 7.56 -4.97
C SER A 8 -26.56 6.50 -5.49
N GLN A 9 -25.90 6.82 -6.58
CA GLN A 9 -24.76 6.04 -7.06
C GLN A 9 -23.56 6.17 -6.12
N THR A 10 -23.45 7.29 -5.39
CA THR A 10 -22.43 7.52 -4.35
C THR A 10 -22.48 6.45 -3.27
N LYS A 11 -23.67 6.08 -2.76
CA LYS A 11 -23.82 4.97 -1.78
C LYS A 11 -23.26 3.65 -2.33
N ILE A 12 -23.57 3.34 -3.58
CA ILE A 12 -23.06 2.12 -4.26
C ILE A 12 -21.55 2.18 -4.42
N ASN A 13 -21.00 3.35 -4.80
CA ASN A 13 -19.56 3.54 -4.98
C ASN A 13 -18.80 3.48 -3.65
N LEU A 14 -19.37 3.97 -2.55
CA LEU A 14 -18.79 3.80 -1.22
C LEU A 14 -18.66 2.31 -0.82
N MET A 15 -19.69 1.50 -1.11
CA MET A 15 -19.62 0.07 -0.85
C MET A 15 -18.63 -0.64 -1.78
N ARG A 16 -18.53 -0.22 -3.04
CA ARG A 16 -17.49 -0.72 -3.98
C ARG A 16 -16.08 -0.39 -3.49
N ALA A 17 -15.87 0.84 -3.03
CA ALA A 17 -14.59 1.27 -2.48
C ALA A 17 -14.24 0.47 -1.22
N PHE A 18 -15.17 0.35 -0.26
CA PHE A 18 -14.95 -0.47 0.94
C PHE A 18 -14.57 -1.92 0.59
N ALA A 19 -15.24 -2.53 -0.39
CA ALA A 19 -14.91 -3.88 -0.86
C ALA A 19 -13.53 -3.93 -1.55
N GLY A 20 -13.19 -2.90 -2.34
CA GLY A 20 -11.90 -2.73 -3.00
C GLY A 20 -10.75 -2.69 -2.01
N GLU A 21 -10.79 -1.76 -1.06
CA GLU A 21 -9.78 -1.61 -0.03
C GLU A 21 -9.65 -2.87 0.86
N SER A 22 -10.78 -3.49 1.21
CA SER A 22 -10.76 -4.71 2.02
C SER A 22 -10.02 -5.86 1.33
N GLN A 23 -10.21 -6.02 0.00
CA GLN A 23 -9.50 -7.06 -0.74
C GLN A 23 -8.05 -6.65 -1.05
N SER A 24 -7.73 -5.35 -1.28
CA SER A 24 -6.36 -4.86 -1.43
C SER A 24 -5.56 -5.11 -0.15
N ARG A 25 -6.12 -4.77 1.01
CA ARG A 25 -5.55 -5.14 2.32
C ARG A 25 -5.21 -6.62 2.41
N MET A 26 -6.14 -7.49 2.03
CA MET A 26 -5.90 -8.94 2.12
C MET A 26 -4.85 -9.40 1.11
N ARG A 27 -4.85 -8.90 -0.12
CA ARG A 27 -3.83 -9.23 -1.13
C ARG A 27 -2.43 -8.82 -0.66
N TYR A 28 -2.26 -7.62 -0.09
CA TYR A 28 -0.96 -7.18 0.44
C TYR A 28 -0.53 -7.97 1.67
N TYR A 29 -1.46 -8.34 2.53
CA TYR A 29 -1.14 -9.25 3.63
C TYR A 29 -0.64 -10.61 3.13
N LEU A 30 -1.25 -11.20 2.10
CA LEU A 30 -0.80 -12.46 1.48
C LEU A 30 0.55 -12.30 0.79
N ALA A 31 0.80 -11.16 0.12
CA ALA A 31 2.10 -10.83 -0.44
C ALA A 31 3.19 -10.71 0.65
N ALA A 32 2.85 -10.13 1.80
CA ALA A 32 3.75 -10.08 2.95
C ALA A 32 4.14 -11.49 3.45
N LEU A 33 3.18 -12.43 3.50
CA LEU A 33 3.48 -13.82 3.86
C LEU A 33 4.42 -14.49 2.84
N THR A 34 4.27 -14.18 1.55
CA THR A 34 5.18 -14.65 0.49
C THR A 34 6.59 -14.10 0.69
N ALA A 35 6.73 -12.80 1.02
CA ALA A 35 8.01 -12.18 1.33
C ALA A 35 8.65 -12.79 2.61
N GLN A 36 7.84 -13.04 3.64
CA GLN A 36 8.28 -13.69 4.88
C GLN A 36 8.86 -15.09 4.62
N GLN A 37 8.19 -15.89 3.79
CA GLN A 37 8.68 -17.25 3.42
C GLN A 37 10.02 -17.20 2.70
N GLN A 38 10.32 -16.12 1.99
CA GLN A 38 11.60 -15.91 1.30
C GLN A 38 12.62 -15.17 2.17
N TYR A 39 12.33 -14.93 3.46
CA TYR A 39 13.18 -14.17 4.38
C TYR A 39 13.49 -12.74 3.93
N LEU A 40 12.64 -12.12 3.13
CA LEU A 40 12.74 -10.72 2.68
C LEU A 40 11.93 -9.80 3.61
N VAL A 41 12.46 -9.61 4.83
CA VAL A 41 11.76 -8.92 5.92
C VAL A 41 11.46 -7.46 5.60
N GLY A 42 12.30 -6.79 4.83
CA GLY A 42 12.04 -5.43 4.34
C GLY A 42 10.75 -5.37 3.51
N LEU A 43 10.62 -6.27 2.53
CA LEU A 43 9.42 -6.36 1.68
C LEU A 43 8.18 -6.81 2.49
N GLU A 44 8.35 -7.79 3.41
CA GLU A 44 7.27 -8.20 4.30
C GLU A 44 6.69 -7.01 5.06
N ARG A 45 7.55 -6.20 5.69
CA ARG A 45 7.12 -5.04 6.48
C ARG A 45 6.50 -3.96 5.61
N MET A 46 7.05 -3.71 4.43
CA MET A 46 6.50 -2.76 3.46
C MET A 46 5.08 -3.16 3.04
N PHE A 47 4.85 -4.42 2.67
CA PHE A 47 3.52 -4.91 2.32
C PHE A 47 2.53 -4.84 3.50
N ARG A 48 2.96 -5.20 4.73
CA ARG A 48 2.12 -5.08 5.93
C ARG A 48 1.75 -3.64 6.22
N PHE A 49 2.70 -2.73 6.14
CA PHE A 49 2.46 -1.30 6.33
C PHE A 49 1.44 -0.75 5.33
N THR A 50 1.55 -1.12 4.06
CA THR A 50 0.55 -0.71 3.05
C THR A 50 -0.80 -1.36 3.35
N ALA A 51 -0.86 -2.66 3.69
CA ALA A 51 -2.10 -3.33 4.08
C ALA A 51 -2.81 -2.67 5.27
N GLU A 52 -2.07 -2.13 6.24
CA GLU A 52 -2.62 -1.37 7.37
C GLU A 52 -3.21 -0.02 6.92
N GLN A 53 -2.63 0.60 5.89
CA GLN A 53 -3.17 1.83 5.30
C GLN A 53 -4.47 1.54 4.54
N GLU A 54 -4.55 0.46 3.75
CA GLU A 54 -5.78 0.02 3.09
C GLU A 54 -6.92 -0.29 4.08
N GLU A 55 -6.58 -0.84 5.25
CA GLU A 55 -7.56 -1.02 6.34
C GLU A 55 -8.18 0.31 6.78
N GLN A 56 -7.38 1.38 6.85
CA GLN A 56 -7.88 2.70 7.23
C GLN A 56 -8.71 3.33 6.11
N HIS A 57 -8.34 3.13 4.84
CA HIS A 57 -9.16 3.58 3.70
C HIS A 57 -10.50 2.85 3.68
N ALA A 58 -10.49 1.52 3.84
CA ALA A 58 -11.72 0.73 3.98
C ALA A 58 -12.62 1.26 5.11
N LYS A 59 -12.02 1.56 6.27
CA LYS A 59 -12.75 2.12 7.41
C LYS A 59 -13.37 3.49 7.08
N VAL A 60 -12.65 4.37 6.38
CA VAL A 60 -13.18 5.68 5.97
C VAL A 60 -14.43 5.53 5.11
N PHE A 61 -14.39 4.65 4.10
CA PHE A 61 -15.55 4.43 3.22
C PHE A 61 -16.70 3.75 3.96
N TYR A 62 -16.42 2.81 4.87
CA TYR A 62 -17.43 2.15 5.67
C TYR A 62 -18.13 3.10 6.66
N ASP A 63 -17.38 4.00 7.31
CA ASP A 63 -17.95 5.00 8.22
C ASP A 63 -18.89 5.97 7.49
N LEU A 64 -18.66 6.24 6.20
CA LEU A 64 -19.55 7.07 5.37
C LEU A 64 -20.87 6.37 5.01
N LEU A 65 -20.98 5.06 5.22
CA LEU A 65 -22.20 4.28 5.05
C LEU A 65 -23.04 4.14 6.34
N LYS A 66 -22.68 4.83 7.42
CA LYS A 66 -23.30 4.69 8.76
C LYS A 66 -24.83 4.86 8.76
N ASP A 67 -25.37 5.71 7.89
CA ASP A 67 -26.82 5.97 7.81
C ASP A 67 -27.57 4.82 7.10
N SER A 68 -26.84 3.86 6.50
CA SER A 68 -27.36 2.61 5.93
C SER A 68 -27.14 1.39 6.85
N ALA A 69 -26.87 1.62 8.13
CA ALA A 69 -26.61 0.52 9.07
C ALA A 69 -27.77 -0.50 9.11
N GLY A 70 -27.44 -1.77 8.94
CA GLY A 70 -28.41 -2.87 8.88
C GLY A 70 -28.99 -3.16 7.50
N GLU A 71 -28.69 -2.35 6.49
CA GLU A 71 -29.12 -2.61 5.11
C GLU A 71 -28.16 -3.56 4.38
N ILE A 72 -28.69 -4.28 3.40
CA ILE A 72 -27.90 -5.05 2.42
C ILE A 72 -27.73 -4.20 1.18
N ILE A 73 -26.48 -3.83 0.87
CA ILE A 73 -26.14 -3.06 -0.33
C ILE A 73 -25.55 -4.02 -1.38
N THR A 74 -26.30 -4.26 -2.45
CA THR A 74 -25.82 -5.10 -3.56
C THR A 74 -24.94 -4.27 -4.49
N ILE A 75 -23.75 -4.81 -4.80
CA ILE A 75 -22.79 -4.18 -5.71
C ILE A 75 -22.37 -5.15 -6.82
N THR A 76 -21.99 -4.60 -7.95
CA THR A 76 -21.19 -5.29 -8.99
C THR A 76 -19.85 -4.58 -9.07
N ALA A 77 -18.75 -5.34 -8.96
CA ALA A 77 -17.39 -4.82 -9.05
C ALA A 77 -16.45 -5.90 -9.58
N ASP A 78 -15.36 -5.46 -10.21
CA ASP A 78 -14.31 -6.33 -10.75
C ASP A 78 -13.06 -6.20 -9.90
N PHE A 79 -12.54 -7.32 -9.42
CA PHE A 79 -11.32 -7.39 -8.62
C PHE A 79 -10.29 -8.31 -9.28
N PRO A 80 -8.98 -7.97 -9.21
CA PRO A 80 -7.94 -8.83 -9.78
C PRO A 80 -7.73 -10.09 -8.95
N ALA A 81 -7.31 -11.17 -9.62
CA ALA A 81 -6.91 -12.43 -9.02
C ALA A 81 -5.39 -12.60 -9.15
N ASP A 82 -4.62 -11.80 -8.41
CA ASP A 82 -3.15 -11.74 -8.48
C ASP A 82 -2.51 -12.86 -7.63
N VAL A 83 -2.76 -14.12 -7.99
CA VAL A 83 -2.26 -15.31 -7.28
C VAL A 83 -0.87 -15.65 -7.82
N TYR A 84 0.11 -14.80 -7.53
CA TYR A 84 1.51 -15.01 -7.89
C TYR A 84 2.33 -15.51 -6.70
N THR A 85 3.36 -16.30 -6.96
CA THR A 85 4.39 -16.71 -5.98
C THR A 85 5.67 -15.91 -6.14
N ASP A 86 5.85 -15.23 -7.25
CA ASP A 86 6.96 -14.33 -7.52
C ASP A 86 6.67 -12.92 -6.96
N LEU A 87 7.57 -12.44 -6.10
CA LEU A 87 7.39 -11.15 -5.42
C LEU A 87 7.45 -9.97 -6.36
N LYS A 88 8.23 -10.03 -7.43
CA LYS A 88 8.27 -8.95 -8.43
C LYS A 88 6.92 -8.84 -9.13
N GLN A 89 6.31 -9.97 -9.52
CA GLN A 89 4.97 -9.97 -10.11
C GLN A 89 3.90 -9.43 -9.13
N LEU A 90 4.01 -9.77 -7.84
CA LEU A 90 3.10 -9.22 -6.81
C LEU A 90 3.26 -7.71 -6.66
N LEU A 91 4.49 -7.18 -6.68
CA LEU A 91 4.77 -5.74 -6.64
C LEU A 91 4.22 -5.02 -7.88
N GLU A 92 4.48 -5.56 -9.09
CA GLU A 92 3.99 -5.01 -10.36
C GLU A 92 2.46 -5.00 -10.43
N ALA A 93 1.80 -6.09 -9.98
CA ALA A 93 0.35 -6.20 -9.92
C ALA A 93 -0.24 -5.22 -8.90
N SER A 94 0.39 -5.08 -7.73
CA SER A 94 -0.01 -4.10 -6.71
C SER A 94 0.10 -2.68 -7.26
N ALA A 95 1.25 -2.30 -7.84
CA ALA A 95 1.43 -0.98 -8.46
C ALA A 95 0.37 -0.68 -9.54
N LYS A 96 0.03 -1.67 -10.37
CA LYS A 96 -1.01 -1.52 -11.39
C LYS A 96 -2.40 -1.29 -10.77
N GLY A 97 -2.73 -1.98 -9.68
CA GLY A 97 -3.98 -1.80 -8.93
C GLY A 97 -4.11 -0.38 -8.41
N GLU A 98 -3.11 0.08 -7.67
CA GLU A 98 -3.05 1.43 -7.11
C GLU A 98 -3.12 2.52 -8.20
N GLY A 99 -2.39 2.32 -9.30
CA GLY A 99 -2.45 3.23 -10.45
C GLY A 99 -3.85 3.37 -11.05
N ARG A 100 -4.63 2.29 -11.10
CA ARG A 100 -6.02 2.30 -11.55
C ARG A 100 -6.93 3.02 -10.55
N GLU A 101 -6.75 2.78 -9.26
CA GLU A 101 -7.53 3.45 -8.20
C GLU A 101 -7.26 4.95 -8.20
N HIS A 102 -5.98 5.37 -8.33
CA HIS A 102 -5.58 6.76 -8.43
C HIS A 102 -6.13 7.46 -9.68
N SER A 103 -6.00 6.86 -10.86
CA SER A 103 -6.23 7.57 -12.13
C SER A 103 -7.62 7.39 -12.72
N GLU A 104 -8.36 6.34 -12.34
CA GLU A 104 -9.63 5.99 -12.96
C GLU A 104 -10.77 5.87 -11.93
N VAL A 105 -10.62 4.99 -10.93
CA VAL A 105 -11.74 4.56 -10.07
C VAL A 105 -12.18 5.68 -9.15
N TYR A 106 -11.28 6.20 -8.31
CA TYR A 106 -11.64 7.22 -7.33
C TYR A 106 -11.90 8.60 -7.93
N PRO A 107 -11.22 9.05 -9.00
CA PRO A 107 -11.64 10.25 -9.72
C PRO A 107 -13.07 10.17 -10.27
N ASP A 108 -13.49 9.03 -10.83
CA ASP A 108 -14.87 8.85 -11.31
C ASP A 108 -15.87 8.84 -10.15
N PHE A 109 -15.57 8.14 -9.05
CA PHE A 109 -16.41 8.13 -7.85
C PHE A 109 -16.54 9.53 -7.24
N ALA A 110 -15.45 10.30 -7.22
CA ALA A 110 -15.45 11.69 -6.74
C ALA A 110 -16.31 12.61 -7.62
N ARG A 111 -16.23 12.45 -8.96
CA ARG A 111 -17.05 13.18 -9.90
C ARG A 111 -18.53 12.93 -9.67
N ILE A 112 -18.93 11.65 -9.58
CA ILE A 112 -20.32 11.23 -9.33
C ILE A 112 -20.82 11.78 -8.00
N ALA A 113 -20.04 11.66 -6.94
CA ALA A 113 -20.41 12.18 -5.62
C ALA A 113 -20.63 13.71 -5.65
N ALA A 114 -19.79 14.45 -6.36
CA ALA A 114 -19.95 15.89 -6.53
C ALA A 114 -21.22 16.25 -7.33
N GLU A 115 -21.51 15.54 -8.42
CA GLU A 115 -22.71 15.73 -9.24
C GLU A 115 -24.00 15.42 -8.45
N GLU A 116 -23.97 14.46 -7.54
CA GLU A 116 -25.09 14.11 -6.64
C GLU A 116 -25.20 15.05 -5.42
N GLY A 117 -24.23 15.96 -5.24
CA GLY A 117 -24.23 16.97 -4.17
C GLY A 117 -23.53 16.51 -2.87
N PHE A 118 -22.79 15.41 -2.88
CA PHE A 118 -22.03 14.88 -1.75
C PHE A 118 -20.57 15.35 -1.80
N THR A 119 -20.35 16.65 -1.67
CA THR A 119 -19.03 17.29 -1.85
C THR A 119 -17.97 16.76 -0.88
N ASP A 120 -18.34 16.53 0.38
CA ASP A 120 -17.40 16.00 1.39
C ASP A 120 -16.97 14.56 1.07
N ILE A 121 -17.86 13.75 0.50
CA ILE A 121 -17.54 12.39 0.05
C ILE A 121 -16.64 12.46 -1.19
N ALA A 122 -16.94 13.36 -2.13
CA ALA A 122 -16.11 13.59 -3.31
C ALA A 122 -14.67 13.97 -2.91
N ASP A 123 -14.51 14.83 -1.90
CA ASP A 123 -13.19 15.22 -1.41
C ASP A 123 -12.44 14.06 -0.72
N LYS A 124 -13.15 13.14 -0.05
CA LYS A 124 -12.53 11.93 0.50
C LYS A 124 -11.99 11.03 -0.60
N PHE A 125 -12.77 10.77 -1.66
CA PHE A 125 -12.30 9.99 -2.82
C PHE A 125 -11.06 10.60 -3.46
N ARG A 126 -11.02 11.93 -3.67
CA ARG A 126 -9.84 12.61 -4.24
C ARG A 126 -8.59 12.45 -3.37
N LYS A 127 -8.73 12.66 -2.05
CA LYS A 127 -7.60 12.57 -1.12
C LYS A 127 -7.07 11.15 -1.01
N ILE A 128 -7.94 10.14 -1.02
CA ILE A 128 -7.50 8.75 -1.01
C ILE A 128 -6.84 8.43 -2.36
N ALA A 129 -7.38 8.87 -3.51
CA ALA A 129 -6.72 8.71 -4.80
C ALA A 129 -5.28 9.24 -4.82
N ASP A 130 -5.00 10.38 -4.16
CA ASP A 130 -3.63 10.91 -4.04
C ASP A 130 -2.73 10.01 -3.17
N ILE A 131 -3.30 9.32 -2.17
CA ILE A 131 -2.56 8.36 -1.34
C ILE A 131 -2.22 7.11 -2.17
N GLU A 132 -3.15 6.63 -3.00
CA GLU A 132 -2.90 5.45 -3.87
C GLU A 132 -1.76 5.70 -4.86
N ASP A 133 -1.54 6.94 -5.31
CA ASP A 133 -0.34 7.28 -6.08
C ASP A 133 0.96 7.08 -5.28
N SER A 134 0.93 7.33 -3.97
CA SER A 134 2.07 7.07 -3.10
C SER A 134 2.32 5.56 -2.91
N HIS A 135 1.25 4.76 -2.80
CA HIS A 135 1.33 3.30 -2.74
C HIS A 135 1.87 2.74 -4.06
N ARG A 136 1.35 3.20 -5.21
CA ARG A 136 1.84 2.85 -6.54
C ARG A 136 3.35 3.07 -6.67
N LYS A 137 3.82 4.28 -6.33
CA LYS A 137 5.25 4.63 -6.38
C LYS A 137 6.10 3.75 -5.48
N ARG A 138 5.60 3.40 -4.29
CA ARG A 138 6.26 2.48 -3.36
C ARG A 138 6.44 1.09 -3.97
N PHE A 139 5.39 0.53 -4.55
CA PHE A 139 5.45 -0.79 -5.17
C PHE A 139 6.32 -0.78 -6.44
N GLU A 140 6.23 0.25 -7.28
CA GLU A 140 7.10 0.42 -8.45
C GLU A 140 8.58 0.48 -8.06
N TYR A 141 8.91 1.23 -7.03
CA TYR A 141 10.28 1.35 -6.52
C TYR A 141 10.87 -0.02 -6.17
N TYR A 142 10.16 -0.82 -5.37
CA TYR A 142 10.65 -2.15 -4.98
C TYR A 142 10.63 -3.15 -6.15
N ALA A 143 9.67 -3.05 -7.06
CA ALA A 143 9.65 -3.86 -8.28
C ALA A 143 10.88 -3.58 -9.15
N ASP A 144 11.25 -2.32 -9.30
CA ASP A 144 12.43 -1.89 -10.06
C ASP A 144 13.73 -2.34 -9.39
N LEU A 145 13.84 -2.23 -8.06
CA LEU A 145 15.00 -2.77 -7.34
C LEU A 145 15.16 -4.28 -7.56
N MET A 146 14.07 -5.04 -7.50
CA MET A 146 14.12 -6.49 -7.77
C MET A 146 14.48 -6.80 -9.22
N LYS A 147 13.93 -6.04 -10.17
CA LYS A 147 14.19 -6.21 -11.60
C LYS A 147 15.66 -5.97 -11.96
N GLN A 148 16.30 -5.04 -11.27
CA GLN A 148 17.68 -4.64 -11.49
C GLN A 148 18.69 -5.41 -10.62
N ASP A 149 18.24 -6.34 -9.78
CA ASP A 149 19.05 -7.03 -8.76
C ASP A 149 19.71 -6.06 -7.76
N MET A 150 19.00 -4.96 -7.45
CA MET A 150 19.47 -3.87 -6.60
C MET A 150 18.82 -3.85 -5.21
N LEU A 151 18.02 -4.85 -4.84
CA LEU A 151 17.33 -4.88 -3.53
C LEU A 151 18.34 -4.81 -2.37
N PHE A 152 19.50 -5.50 -2.50
CA PHE A 152 20.61 -5.51 -1.54
C PHE A 152 21.91 -4.97 -2.14
N ARG A 153 21.80 -4.10 -3.15
CA ARG A 153 22.95 -3.45 -3.79
C ARG A 153 22.69 -1.97 -3.95
N SER A 154 23.77 -1.19 -3.97
CA SER A 154 23.78 0.23 -4.31
C SER A 154 24.98 0.53 -5.18
N ASP A 155 24.82 1.45 -6.12
CA ASP A 155 25.94 2.01 -6.90
C ASP A 155 26.80 2.96 -6.03
N GLU A 156 26.28 3.36 -4.86
CA GLU A 156 26.99 4.18 -3.91
C GLU A 156 27.82 3.30 -2.95
N THR A 157 29.10 3.63 -2.79
CA THR A 157 29.99 2.89 -1.88
C THR A 157 29.75 3.20 -0.41
N GLU A 158 29.06 4.30 -0.11
CA GLU A 158 28.74 4.80 1.24
C GLU A 158 27.24 4.65 1.57
N GLU A 159 26.51 3.75 0.89
CA GLU A 159 25.11 3.47 1.20
C GLU A 159 24.97 2.97 2.65
N ARG A 160 23.95 3.49 3.34
CA ARG A 160 23.67 3.13 4.73
C ARG A 160 22.52 2.13 4.79
N TRP A 161 22.82 0.96 5.36
CA TRP A 161 21.89 -0.16 5.53
C TRP A 161 21.56 -0.35 7.00
N ILE A 162 20.28 -0.41 7.35
CA ILE A 162 19.85 -0.68 8.73
C ILE A 162 19.30 -2.10 8.87
N CYS A 163 19.73 -2.78 9.91
CA CYS A 163 19.16 -4.07 10.32
C CYS A 163 17.83 -3.83 11.04
N LEU A 164 16.72 -4.24 10.44
CA LEU A 164 15.38 -4.09 11.00
C LEU A 164 15.14 -4.89 12.30
N ASN A 165 16.07 -5.80 12.67
CA ASN A 165 15.97 -6.57 13.91
C ASN A 165 16.61 -5.87 15.10
N CYS A 166 17.81 -5.27 14.94
CA CYS A 166 18.56 -4.73 16.06
C CYS A 166 18.99 -3.27 15.89
N GLY A 167 18.67 -2.64 14.76
CA GLY A 167 19.04 -1.24 14.48
C GLY A 167 20.51 -1.04 14.10
N ASN A 168 21.32 -2.11 13.95
CA ASN A 168 22.72 -1.97 13.51
C ASN A 168 22.77 -1.34 12.12
N ILE A 169 23.61 -0.32 11.95
CA ILE A 169 23.85 0.34 10.67
C ILE A 169 25.17 -0.19 10.09
N HIS A 170 25.11 -0.59 8.82
CA HIS A 170 26.25 -0.95 8.00
C HIS A 170 26.40 0.05 6.88
N THR A 171 27.62 0.47 6.56
CA THR A 171 27.94 1.33 5.42
C THR A 171 28.71 0.55 4.38
N GLY A 172 28.25 0.60 3.13
CA GLY A 172 28.85 -0.11 2.01
C GLY A 172 27.88 -0.28 0.85
N SER A 173 28.37 -0.75 -0.31
CA SER A 173 27.54 -0.99 -1.51
C SER A 173 26.53 -2.16 -1.33
N GLU A 174 26.76 -3.04 -0.35
CA GLU A 174 25.89 -4.18 -0.03
C GLU A 174 25.82 -4.37 1.49
N PRO A 175 24.67 -4.74 2.06
CA PRO A 175 24.60 -5.12 3.47
C PRO A 175 25.22 -6.52 3.67
N PRO A 176 25.73 -6.84 4.87
CA PRO A 176 26.36 -8.13 5.13
C PRO A 176 25.37 -9.28 5.03
N GLN A 177 25.87 -10.48 4.67
CA GLN A 177 25.07 -11.71 4.60
C GLN A 177 24.44 -12.10 5.94
N ASN A 178 25.09 -11.73 7.04
CA ASN A 178 24.56 -11.88 8.40
C ASN A 178 24.91 -10.62 9.19
N CYS A 179 23.98 -10.14 9.98
CA CYS A 179 24.20 -8.99 10.84
C CYS A 179 25.32 -9.28 11.87
N TYR A 180 26.31 -8.40 11.95
CA TYR A 180 27.45 -8.57 12.88
C TYR A 180 27.05 -8.47 14.34
N VAL A 181 25.89 -7.86 14.66
CA VAL A 181 25.41 -7.65 16.04
C VAL A 181 24.47 -8.78 16.47
N CYS A 182 23.46 -9.12 15.65
CA CYS A 182 22.41 -10.05 16.08
C CYS A 182 22.30 -11.33 15.25
N GLY A 183 23.16 -11.52 14.23
CA GLY A 183 23.28 -12.75 13.45
C GLY A 183 22.16 -13.01 12.43
N VAL A 184 21.15 -12.16 12.31
CA VAL A 184 20.06 -12.34 11.32
C VAL A 184 20.58 -12.20 9.89
N LYS A 185 19.85 -12.78 8.94
CA LYS A 185 20.21 -12.80 7.52
C LYS A 185 20.10 -11.43 6.85
N GLN A 186 20.74 -11.27 5.69
CA GLN A 186 20.72 -10.07 4.85
C GLN A 186 19.31 -9.52 4.57
N GLY A 187 18.31 -10.39 4.41
CA GLY A 187 16.93 -10.00 4.18
C GLY A 187 16.26 -9.16 5.30
N PHE A 188 16.95 -8.99 6.43
CA PHE A 188 16.55 -8.06 7.49
C PHE A 188 17.09 -6.63 7.28
N TYR A 189 17.89 -6.39 6.26
CA TYR A 189 18.40 -5.07 5.96
C TYR A 189 17.53 -4.35 4.91
N VAL A 190 17.40 -3.06 5.09
CA VAL A 190 16.89 -2.09 4.11
C VAL A 190 17.83 -0.90 4.08
N ARG A 191 17.76 -0.07 3.05
CA ARG A 191 18.44 1.23 3.08
C ARG A 191 17.91 2.03 4.26
N GLU A 192 18.77 2.72 4.97
CA GLU A 192 18.37 3.50 6.16
C GLU A 192 17.27 4.51 5.81
N ALA A 193 17.35 5.13 4.64
CA ALA A 193 16.35 6.07 4.14
C ALA A 193 14.95 5.48 3.92
N GLU A 194 14.84 4.16 3.78
CA GLU A 194 13.58 3.43 3.59
C GLU A 194 12.96 2.98 4.93
N ALA A 195 13.75 2.97 6.00
CA ALA A 195 13.29 2.47 7.27
C ALA A 195 12.44 3.52 8.00
N PRO A 196 11.26 3.13 8.55
CA PRO A 196 10.46 4.07 9.32
C PRO A 196 11.17 4.49 10.60
N PHE A 197 11.00 5.77 10.99
CA PHE A 197 11.51 6.35 12.26
C PHE A 197 13.04 6.34 12.45
N THR A 198 13.82 6.26 11.37
CA THR A 198 15.28 6.22 11.45
C THR A 198 15.95 7.58 11.22
N ASP A 199 15.25 8.58 10.70
CA ASP A 199 15.81 9.92 10.53
C ASP A 199 15.96 10.61 11.88
N CYS A 200 17.19 10.53 12.45
CA CYS A 200 17.56 11.18 13.70
C CYS A 200 17.52 12.72 13.62
N ASN A 201 17.29 13.32 12.45
CA ASN A 201 17.09 14.76 12.33
C ASN A 201 15.74 15.21 12.93
N MET A 202 14.80 14.29 13.13
CA MET A 202 13.57 14.58 13.87
C MET A 202 13.77 14.81 15.37
N LEU A 203 14.97 14.49 15.89
CA LEU A 203 15.31 14.59 17.32
C LEU A 203 16.26 15.78 17.63
N LYS A 204 16.47 16.68 16.67
CA LYS A 204 17.29 17.90 16.85
C LYS A 204 16.43 19.13 17.01
#